data_29e51e9dad6d1ff5df19e34bd7e985af
#
_entry.id   29e51e9dad6d1ff5df19e34bd7e985af
#
_cell.length_a   1.000
_cell.length_b   1.000
_cell.length_c   1.000
_cell.angle_alpha   90.00
_cell.angle_beta   90.00
_cell.angle_gamma   90.00
#
_symmetry.space_group_name_H-M   'P 1'
#
loop_
_entity.id
_entity.type
_entity.pdbx_description
1 polymer ?
#
loop_
_entity_poly.entity_id
_entity_poly.type
_entity_poly.pdbx_seq_one_letter_code
_entity_poly.pdbx_strand_id
1 'polypeptide(L)'
;MDQPSVAIVTPIFNRIGNLDRFLAAIKSIDYQNYRVVIVDDGSTDGSSEYLRANHPDVVLLRGNGQLWWTGSTNLGIQWALENRFDYVLTYNDDQVCSPDLLLELTGHAKKYPDAVLSPLIYYMYEPKRILSGGIRLDANTGETSGVGNEKTDVVVPSPYEVDGVPGYAMLIPVAVLRNAGPFDNARFPQIYMELEFCLRARRHGFRCLIVPTTSVWNDREDKIDDPVRSANPIRRFKWYVSSPKSHLHFGQNMRLAHLLYHQVHGRLHLLPALRFVLRYLCKTLALSLMSKRYARRLKKRLGFNLDRWA
;
A
#
# COMPACT_ATOMS: atom_id res chain seq x y z
N MET A 1 7.28 -31.07 2.18
CA MET A 1 7.28 -30.14 3.32
C MET A 1 5.94 -29.44 3.31
N ASP A 2 5.34 -29.32 4.49
CA ASP A 2 4.03 -28.69 4.62
C ASP A 2 4.11 -27.20 4.27
N GLN A 3 3.26 -26.74 3.34
CA GLN A 3 3.22 -25.34 2.94
C GLN A 3 2.47 -24.55 4.04
N PRO A 4 3.04 -23.45 4.58
CA PRO A 4 2.31 -22.64 5.54
C PRO A 4 1.02 -22.05 4.93
N SER A 5 0.02 -21.85 5.77
CA SER A 5 -1.28 -21.31 5.33
C SER A 5 -1.22 -19.79 5.12
N VAL A 6 -1.74 -19.31 4.00
CA VAL A 6 -1.76 -17.87 3.64
C VAL A 6 -3.18 -17.40 3.39
N ALA A 7 -3.62 -16.37 4.12
CA ALA A 7 -4.85 -15.64 3.78
C ALA A 7 -4.50 -14.46 2.85
N ILE A 8 -4.98 -14.48 1.61
CA ILE A 8 -4.86 -13.36 0.67
C ILE A 8 -6.05 -12.43 0.92
N VAL A 9 -5.81 -11.28 1.53
CA VAL A 9 -6.84 -10.32 1.93
C VAL A 9 -6.91 -9.17 0.93
N THR A 10 -8.06 -9.03 0.27
CA THR A 10 -8.31 -8.02 -0.76
C THR A 10 -9.55 -7.19 -0.43
N PRO A 11 -9.40 -5.91 -0.09
CA PRO A 11 -10.54 -5.00 0.04
C PRO A 11 -11.05 -4.56 -1.33
N ILE A 12 -12.37 -4.51 -1.50
CA ILE A 12 -13.02 -4.00 -2.72
C ILE A 12 -14.13 -2.99 -2.40
N PHE A 13 -14.38 -2.09 -3.34
CA PHE A 13 -15.55 -1.21 -3.36
C PHE A 13 -15.88 -0.82 -4.79
N ASN A 14 -17.03 -1.32 -5.33
CA ASN A 14 -17.47 -1.12 -6.71
C ASN A 14 -16.42 -1.57 -7.74
N ARG A 15 -16.07 -2.87 -7.73
CA ARG A 15 -14.97 -3.44 -8.52
C ARG A 15 -15.37 -4.60 -9.42
N ILE A 16 -16.66 -4.77 -9.74
CA ILE A 16 -17.18 -5.90 -10.54
C ILE A 16 -16.39 -6.12 -11.84
N GLY A 17 -15.98 -5.05 -12.52
CA GLY A 17 -15.21 -5.14 -13.78
C GLY A 17 -13.76 -5.65 -13.62
N ASN A 18 -13.23 -5.74 -12.40
CA ASN A 18 -11.85 -6.19 -12.14
C ASN A 18 -11.78 -7.62 -11.60
N LEU A 19 -12.90 -8.15 -11.08
CA LEU A 19 -12.91 -9.40 -10.29
C LEU A 19 -12.40 -10.60 -11.08
N ASP A 20 -12.79 -10.75 -12.34
CA ASP A 20 -12.36 -11.88 -13.16
C ASP A 20 -10.85 -11.88 -13.40
N ARG A 21 -10.30 -10.73 -13.78
CA ARG A 21 -8.85 -10.57 -13.99
C ARG A 21 -8.08 -10.85 -12.70
N PHE A 22 -8.53 -10.27 -11.61
CA PHE A 22 -7.93 -10.46 -10.29
C PHE A 22 -7.95 -11.93 -9.86
N LEU A 23 -9.11 -12.58 -9.90
CA LEU A 23 -9.24 -13.96 -9.45
C LEU A 23 -8.53 -14.94 -10.38
N ALA A 24 -8.48 -14.67 -11.69
CA ALA A 24 -7.67 -15.45 -12.62
C ALA A 24 -6.18 -15.34 -12.30
N ALA A 25 -5.68 -14.14 -11.97
CA ALA A 25 -4.30 -13.93 -11.56
C ALA A 25 -3.97 -14.67 -10.25
N ILE A 26 -4.84 -14.63 -9.26
CA ILE A 26 -4.66 -15.38 -8.01
C ILE A 26 -4.69 -16.89 -8.24
N LYS A 27 -5.57 -17.39 -9.09
CA LYS A 27 -5.66 -18.82 -9.43
C LYS A 27 -4.43 -19.35 -10.19
N SER A 28 -3.62 -18.47 -10.79
CA SER A 28 -2.37 -18.83 -11.47
C SER A 28 -1.18 -19.00 -10.51
N ILE A 29 -1.35 -18.72 -9.22
CA ILE A 29 -0.30 -18.88 -8.21
C ILE A 29 -0.02 -20.39 -7.97
N ASP A 30 1.25 -20.77 -8.09
CA ASP A 30 1.71 -22.14 -7.83
C ASP A 30 1.90 -22.39 -6.32
N TYR A 31 0.78 -22.41 -5.60
CA TYR A 31 0.74 -22.64 -4.16
C TYR A 31 -0.62 -23.24 -3.77
N GLN A 32 -0.64 -24.22 -2.89
CA GLN A 32 -1.88 -24.93 -2.59
C GLN A 32 -2.56 -24.49 -1.30
N ASN A 33 -1.78 -24.08 -0.30
CA ASN A 33 -2.30 -23.81 1.04
C ASN A 33 -2.60 -22.31 1.22
N TYR A 34 -3.52 -21.78 0.42
CA TYR A 34 -4.01 -20.41 0.60
C TYR A 34 -5.54 -20.31 0.56
N ARG A 35 -6.06 -19.20 1.04
CA ARG A 35 -7.47 -18.83 0.94
C ARG A 35 -7.59 -17.36 0.52
N VAL A 36 -8.47 -17.09 -0.44
CA VAL A 36 -8.81 -15.73 -0.85
C VAL A 36 -9.91 -15.21 0.05
N VAL A 37 -9.67 -14.05 0.65
CA VAL A 37 -10.60 -13.33 1.54
C VAL A 37 -10.87 -11.96 0.93
N ILE A 38 -12.03 -11.79 0.33
CA ILE A 38 -12.47 -10.51 -0.24
C ILE A 38 -13.34 -9.80 0.79
N VAL A 39 -13.01 -8.54 1.06
CA VAL A 39 -13.78 -7.66 1.95
C VAL A 39 -14.46 -6.60 1.11
N ASP A 40 -15.75 -6.76 0.87
CA ASP A 40 -16.59 -5.80 0.14
C ASP A 40 -17.10 -4.72 1.09
N ASP A 41 -16.57 -3.51 0.98
CA ASP A 41 -16.97 -2.37 1.81
C ASP A 41 -18.21 -1.66 1.27
N GLY A 42 -19.28 -2.43 1.03
CA GLY A 42 -20.59 -1.89 0.66
C GLY A 42 -20.75 -1.54 -0.80
N SER A 43 -20.21 -2.35 -1.73
CA SER A 43 -20.43 -2.19 -3.17
C SER A 43 -21.91 -2.19 -3.54
N THR A 44 -22.23 -1.40 -4.56
CA THR A 44 -23.58 -1.24 -5.13
C THR A 44 -23.63 -1.60 -6.63
N ASP A 45 -22.52 -2.06 -7.19
CA ASP A 45 -22.36 -2.40 -8.60
C ASP A 45 -22.63 -3.88 -8.93
N GLY A 46 -23.05 -4.68 -7.94
CA GLY A 46 -23.25 -6.12 -8.09
C GLY A 46 -22.01 -6.98 -7.76
N SER A 47 -20.92 -6.41 -7.30
CA SER A 47 -19.68 -7.14 -6.98
C SER A 47 -19.92 -8.30 -6.00
N SER A 48 -20.66 -8.07 -4.91
CA SER A 48 -20.96 -9.11 -3.91
C SER A 48 -21.81 -10.25 -4.47
N GLU A 49 -22.83 -9.92 -5.26
CA GLU A 49 -23.73 -10.89 -5.89
C GLU A 49 -22.97 -11.75 -6.89
N TYR A 50 -22.11 -11.12 -7.69
CA TYR A 50 -21.24 -11.77 -8.64
C TYR A 50 -20.31 -12.79 -7.97
N LEU A 51 -19.64 -12.40 -6.89
CA LEU A 51 -18.73 -13.28 -6.13
C LEU A 51 -19.47 -14.49 -5.56
N ARG A 52 -20.65 -14.30 -4.96
CA ARG A 52 -21.43 -15.42 -4.42
C ARG A 52 -21.87 -16.42 -5.49
N ALA A 53 -22.23 -15.91 -6.67
CA ALA A 53 -22.73 -16.76 -7.76
C ALA A 53 -21.60 -17.52 -8.46
N ASN A 54 -20.43 -16.90 -8.67
CA ASN A 54 -19.40 -17.43 -9.57
C ASN A 54 -18.12 -17.90 -8.85
N HIS A 55 -17.91 -17.48 -7.60
CA HIS A 55 -16.69 -17.78 -6.83
C HIS A 55 -17.02 -18.21 -5.38
N PRO A 56 -17.74 -19.33 -5.18
CA PRO A 56 -18.14 -19.80 -3.86
C PRO A 56 -16.96 -20.28 -2.99
N ASP A 57 -15.79 -20.49 -3.59
CA ASP A 57 -14.52 -20.80 -2.95
C ASP A 57 -13.86 -19.60 -2.26
N VAL A 58 -14.30 -18.39 -2.57
CA VAL A 58 -13.82 -17.15 -1.95
C VAL A 58 -14.56 -16.86 -0.65
N VAL A 59 -13.82 -16.48 0.38
CA VAL A 59 -14.44 -15.96 1.61
C VAL A 59 -14.84 -14.51 1.36
N LEU A 60 -16.14 -14.24 1.36
CA LEU A 60 -16.67 -12.88 1.18
C LEU A 60 -17.12 -12.31 2.52
N LEU A 61 -16.43 -11.27 2.99
CA LEU A 61 -16.80 -10.48 4.15
C LEU A 61 -17.45 -9.17 3.69
N ARG A 62 -18.36 -8.63 4.49
CA ARG A 62 -19.03 -7.35 4.20
C ARG A 62 -18.65 -6.28 5.22
N GLY A 63 -18.23 -5.14 4.70
CA GLY A 63 -18.09 -3.91 5.46
C GLY A 63 -19.40 -3.10 5.50
N ASN A 64 -19.32 -1.91 6.06
CA ASN A 64 -20.46 -1.00 6.26
C ASN A 64 -20.45 0.20 5.27
N GLY A 65 -19.54 0.22 4.29
CA GLY A 65 -19.35 1.30 3.33
C GLY A 65 -18.47 2.46 3.85
N GLN A 66 -17.89 2.31 5.03
CA GLN A 66 -17.06 3.36 5.66
C GLN A 66 -15.72 2.83 6.21
N LEU A 67 -15.38 1.59 5.92
CA LEU A 67 -14.14 0.97 6.41
C LEU A 67 -12.91 1.49 5.67
N TRP A 68 -13.09 1.91 4.41
CA TRP A 68 -12.00 2.28 3.52
C TRP A 68 -11.04 1.10 3.33
N TRP A 69 -9.87 1.36 2.71
CA TRP A 69 -8.90 0.30 2.48
C TRP A 69 -8.42 -0.34 3.80
N THR A 70 -8.07 0.49 4.77
CA THR A 70 -7.43 0.04 6.01
C THR A 70 -8.38 -0.76 6.91
N GLY A 71 -9.60 -0.27 7.11
CA GLY A 71 -10.58 -0.98 7.93
C GLY A 71 -11.05 -2.28 7.28
N SER A 72 -11.22 -2.28 5.95
CA SER A 72 -11.56 -3.49 5.20
C SER A 72 -10.44 -4.53 5.29
N THR A 73 -9.19 -4.11 5.11
CA THR A 73 -8.03 -5.00 5.28
C THR A 73 -7.98 -5.56 6.69
N ASN A 74 -8.23 -4.74 7.73
CA ASN A 74 -8.28 -5.20 9.12
C ASN A 74 -9.37 -6.23 9.37
N LEU A 75 -10.55 -6.09 8.75
CA LEU A 75 -11.60 -7.09 8.86
C LEU A 75 -11.16 -8.45 8.29
N GLY A 76 -10.47 -8.44 7.15
CA GLY A 76 -9.87 -9.65 6.57
C GLY A 76 -8.74 -10.22 7.43
N ILE A 77 -7.89 -9.37 8.01
CA ILE A 77 -6.83 -9.77 8.95
C ILE A 77 -7.45 -10.44 10.17
N GLN A 78 -8.50 -9.85 10.76
CA GLN A 78 -9.19 -10.43 11.91
C GLN A 78 -9.71 -11.83 11.59
N TRP A 79 -10.38 -11.99 10.44
CA TRP A 79 -10.85 -13.31 9.99
C TRP A 79 -9.69 -14.31 9.85
N ALA A 80 -8.56 -13.91 9.29
CA ALA A 80 -7.39 -14.78 9.14
C ALA A 80 -6.81 -15.20 10.50
N LEU A 81 -6.76 -14.29 11.48
CA LEU A 81 -6.30 -14.59 12.84
C LEU A 81 -7.24 -15.58 13.55
N GLU A 82 -8.56 -15.41 13.44
CA GLU A 82 -9.58 -16.29 14.00
C GLU A 82 -9.54 -17.70 13.37
N ASN A 83 -9.19 -17.79 12.08
CA ASN A 83 -9.06 -19.03 11.34
C ASN A 83 -7.63 -19.62 11.36
N ARG A 84 -6.73 -19.08 12.19
CA ARG A 84 -5.40 -19.60 12.51
C ARG A 84 -4.47 -19.76 11.30
N PHE A 85 -4.52 -18.84 10.35
CA PHE A 85 -3.55 -18.76 9.27
C PHE A 85 -2.16 -18.42 9.82
N ASP A 86 -1.11 -18.84 9.10
CA ASP A 86 0.28 -18.55 9.45
C ASP A 86 0.68 -17.14 8.96
N TYR A 87 0.18 -16.77 7.79
CA TYR A 87 0.48 -15.49 7.13
C TYR A 87 -0.78 -14.82 6.58
N VAL A 88 -0.71 -13.50 6.52
CA VAL A 88 -1.65 -12.68 5.74
C VAL A 88 -0.88 -12.01 4.60
N LEU A 89 -1.33 -12.17 3.37
CA LEU A 89 -0.90 -11.37 2.23
C LEU A 89 -1.98 -10.30 1.98
N THR A 90 -1.65 -9.03 2.20
CA THR A 90 -2.51 -7.94 1.72
C THR A 90 -2.33 -7.80 0.22
N TYR A 91 -3.42 -7.72 -0.54
CA TYR A 91 -3.34 -7.69 -1.99
C TYR A 91 -4.47 -6.85 -2.59
N ASN A 92 -4.20 -6.08 -3.65
CA ASN A 92 -5.21 -5.29 -4.32
C ASN A 92 -5.77 -6.01 -5.57
N ASP A 93 -6.98 -5.65 -5.99
CA ASP A 93 -7.68 -6.23 -7.15
C ASP A 93 -7.24 -5.65 -8.51
N ASP A 94 -6.32 -4.68 -8.51
CA ASP A 94 -5.73 -4.04 -9.69
C ASP A 94 -4.32 -4.54 -10.02
N GLN A 95 -4.02 -5.78 -9.63
CA GLN A 95 -2.69 -6.37 -9.74
C GLN A 95 -2.72 -7.74 -10.39
N VAL A 96 -1.58 -8.12 -10.96
CA VAL A 96 -1.23 -9.50 -11.32
C VAL A 96 0.13 -9.84 -10.72
N CYS A 97 0.40 -11.12 -10.50
CA CYS A 97 1.64 -11.56 -9.85
C CYS A 97 2.32 -12.69 -10.62
N SER A 98 3.60 -12.90 -10.31
CA SER A 98 4.31 -14.11 -10.71
C SER A 98 3.64 -15.34 -10.11
N PRO A 99 3.59 -16.48 -10.82
CA PRO A 99 3.05 -17.74 -10.28
C PRO A 99 3.75 -18.19 -9.00
N ASP A 100 5.02 -17.90 -8.84
CA ASP A 100 5.87 -18.26 -7.69
C ASP A 100 5.71 -17.32 -6.47
N LEU A 101 4.83 -16.32 -6.52
CA LEU A 101 4.71 -15.27 -5.49
C LEU A 101 4.69 -15.84 -4.06
N LEU A 102 3.75 -16.71 -3.77
CA LEU A 102 3.61 -17.26 -2.42
C LEU A 102 4.73 -18.24 -2.06
N LEU A 103 5.23 -18.99 -3.03
CA LEU A 103 6.35 -19.89 -2.81
C LEU A 103 7.61 -19.13 -2.38
N GLU A 104 7.95 -18.08 -3.10
CA GLU A 104 9.11 -17.21 -2.81
C GLU A 104 8.93 -16.47 -1.49
N LEU A 105 7.81 -15.79 -1.30
CA LEU A 105 7.58 -15.03 -0.07
C LEU A 105 7.56 -15.91 1.17
N THR A 106 6.88 -17.07 1.16
CA THR A 106 6.84 -17.97 2.32
C THR A 106 8.17 -18.68 2.54
N GLY A 107 8.89 -19.00 1.46
CA GLY A 107 10.26 -19.54 1.53
C GLY A 107 11.21 -18.57 2.23
N HIS A 108 11.13 -17.28 1.93
CA HIS A 108 11.90 -16.24 2.60
C HIS A 108 11.39 -15.96 4.02
N ALA A 109 10.08 -16.01 4.27
CA ALA A 109 9.52 -15.86 5.61
C ALA A 109 10.01 -16.96 6.59
N LYS A 110 10.24 -18.17 6.12
CA LYS A 110 10.87 -19.23 6.93
C LYS A 110 12.32 -18.90 7.31
N LYS A 111 13.06 -18.23 6.43
CA LYS A 111 14.45 -17.79 6.70
C LYS A 111 14.51 -16.54 7.57
N TYR A 112 13.50 -15.69 7.48
CA TYR A 112 13.38 -14.41 8.17
C TYR A 112 12.03 -14.33 8.91
N PRO A 113 11.81 -15.14 9.96
CA PRO A 113 10.52 -15.25 10.65
C PRO A 113 10.12 -13.96 11.39
N ASP A 114 11.07 -13.06 11.56
CA ASP A 114 10.94 -11.73 12.15
C ASP A 114 10.65 -10.61 11.12
N ALA A 115 10.35 -10.97 9.86
CA ALA A 115 10.22 -9.98 8.80
C ALA A 115 8.82 -9.92 8.18
N VAL A 116 8.39 -8.69 7.90
CA VAL A 116 7.32 -8.37 6.95
C VAL A 116 7.96 -8.32 5.56
N LEU A 117 7.38 -9.01 4.60
CA LEU A 117 7.98 -9.21 3.28
C LEU A 117 7.12 -8.59 2.18
N SER A 118 7.74 -8.12 1.11
CA SER A 118 7.04 -7.71 -0.10
C SER A 118 7.88 -8.05 -1.33
N PRO A 119 7.27 -8.39 -2.48
CA PRO A 119 8.01 -8.54 -3.73
C PRO A 119 8.44 -7.18 -4.28
N LEU A 120 9.19 -7.17 -5.38
CA LEU A 120 9.30 -5.99 -6.23
C LEU A 120 7.96 -5.74 -6.93
N ILE A 121 7.55 -4.47 -6.94
CA ILE A 121 6.32 -4.05 -7.63
C ILE A 121 6.71 -3.28 -8.88
N TYR A 122 6.12 -3.66 -10.01
CA TYR A 122 6.35 -3.05 -11.31
C TYR A 122 5.08 -2.38 -11.84
N TYR A 123 5.23 -1.49 -12.81
CA TYR A 123 4.11 -1.01 -13.60
C TYR A 123 3.66 -2.09 -14.58
N MET A 124 2.37 -2.34 -14.69
CA MET A 124 1.83 -3.35 -15.61
C MET A 124 2.07 -2.97 -17.08
N TYR A 125 2.01 -1.69 -17.42
CA TYR A 125 2.22 -1.17 -18.78
C TYR A 125 3.70 -1.01 -19.15
N GLU A 126 4.59 -1.02 -18.18
CA GLU A 126 6.04 -0.98 -18.34
C GLU A 126 6.65 -2.05 -17.42
N PRO A 127 6.56 -3.36 -17.78
CA PRO A 127 6.82 -4.48 -16.87
C PRO A 127 8.23 -4.56 -16.30
N LYS A 128 9.16 -3.78 -16.81
CA LYS A 128 10.54 -3.67 -16.30
C LYS A 128 10.77 -2.43 -15.44
N ARG A 129 9.80 -1.49 -15.39
CA ARG A 129 9.91 -0.26 -14.61
C ARG A 129 9.38 -0.50 -13.21
N ILE A 130 10.20 -0.27 -12.21
CA ILE A 130 9.85 -0.46 -10.80
C ILE A 130 8.88 0.63 -10.35
N LEU A 131 7.71 0.22 -9.86
CA LEU A 131 6.76 1.07 -9.18
C LEU A 131 7.17 1.25 -7.71
N SER A 132 7.56 0.17 -7.03
CA SER A 132 8.02 0.20 -5.65
C SER A 132 9.00 -0.94 -5.35
N GLY A 133 10.16 -0.59 -4.84
CA GLY A 133 11.13 -1.48 -4.20
C GLY A 133 11.25 -1.22 -2.70
N GLY A 134 10.19 -0.71 -2.07
CA GLY A 134 10.17 -0.35 -0.65
C GLY A 134 10.45 1.13 -0.39
N ILE A 135 10.41 1.49 0.87
CA ILE A 135 10.55 2.87 1.36
C ILE A 135 11.77 2.94 2.28
N ARG A 136 12.61 3.95 2.08
CA ARG A 136 13.67 4.36 3.01
C ARG A 136 13.26 5.60 3.76
N LEU A 137 13.55 5.62 5.04
CA LEU A 137 13.38 6.77 5.93
C LEU A 137 14.76 7.36 6.25
N ASP A 138 14.98 8.63 5.93
CA ASP A 138 16.16 9.35 6.39
C ASP A 138 16.00 9.67 7.87
N ALA A 139 16.86 9.08 8.69
CA ALA A 139 16.83 9.25 10.14
C ALA A 139 17.11 10.69 10.59
N ASN A 140 17.80 11.50 9.79
CA ASN A 140 18.15 12.88 10.17
C ASN A 140 17.06 13.89 9.81
N THR A 141 16.37 13.65 8.67
CA THR A 141 15.39 14.61 8.15
C THR A 141 13.95 14.16 8.34
N GLY A 142 13.70 12.86 8.59
CA GLY A 142 12.37 12.27 8.60
C GLY A 142 11.73 12.16 7.19
N GLU A 143 12.51 12.45 6.13
CA GLU A 143 12.02 12.34 4.75
C GLU A 143 12.01 10.88 4.30
N THR A 144 11.01 10.51 3.50
CA THR A 144 10.91 9.17 2.91
C THR A 144 11.27 9.21 1.43
N SER A 145 11.89 8.14 0.95
CA SER A 145 12.22 7.97 -0.47
C SER A 145 11.90 6.54 -0.91
N GLY A 146 11.42 6.37 -2.15
CA GLY A 146 11.20 5.06 -2.75
C GLY A 146 12.51 4.42 -3.22
N VAL A 147 12.70 3.14 -2.96
CA VAL A 147 13.86 2.38 -3.42
C VAL A 147 13.60 1.89 -4.84
N GLY A 148 14.49 2.22 -5.75
CA GLY A 148 14.42 1.76 -7.14
C GLY A 148 13.26 2.32 -7.97
N ASN A 149 12.40 3.16 -7.41
CA ASN A 149 11.25 3.73 -8.11
C ASN A 149 11.67 4.38 -9.42
N GLU A 150 10.88 4.17 -10.47
CA GLU A 150 11.09 4.68 -11.83
C GLU A 150 12.33 4.11 -12.55
N LYS A 151 13.09 3.22 -11.94
CA LYS A 151 14.25 2.57 -12.58
C LYS A 151 13.81 1.33 -13.36
N THR A 152 14.53 1.05 -14.41
CA THR A 152 14.41 -0.16 -15.21
C THR A 152 15.64 -1.05 -15.01
N ASP A 153 15.47 -2.35 -15.17
CA ASP A 153 16.57 -3.34 -15.22
C ASP A 153 17.47 -3.37 -13.96
N VAL A 154 16.92 -3.06 -12.80
CA VAL A 154 17.64 -3.18 -11.53
C VAL A 154 17.64 -4.65 -11.12
N VAL A 155 18.77 -5.32 -11.26
CA VAL A 155 18.98 -6.66 -10.72
C VAL A 155 19.41 -6.54 -9.26
N VAL A 156 18.53 -6.96 -8.36
CA VAL A 156 18.86 -7.06 -6.93
C VAL A 156 18.83 -8.54 -6.58
N PRO A 157 20.01 -9.16 -6.36
CA PRO A 157 20.11 -10.63 -6.30
C PRO A 157 19.65 -11.29 -4.99
N SER A 158 19.36 -10.52 -3.95
CA SER A 158 18.98 -11.06 -2.63
C SER A 158 17.99 -10.14 -1.92
N PRO A 159 17.23 -10.64 -0.95
CA PRO A 159 16.38 -9.80 -0.12
C PRO A 159 17.18 -8.68 0.54
N TYR A 160 16.60 -7.48 0.60
CA TYR A 160 17.20 -6.33 1.25
C TYR A 160 16.23 -5.65 2.19
N GLU A 161 16.79 -5.11 3.26
CA GLU A 161 16.01 -4.42 4.29
C GLU A 161 15.61 -3.02 3.85
N VAL A 162 14.40 -2.61 4.24
CA VAL A 162 13.82 -1.27 4.01
C VAL A 162 13.09 -0.81 5.28
N ASP A 163 12.70 0.47 5.33
CA ASP A 163 11.96 1.01 6.47
C ASP A 163 10.46 0.78 6.36
N GLY A 164 9.95 0.58 5.14
CA GLY A 164 8.57 0.23 4.88
C GLY A 164 8.41 -0.50 3.55
N VAL A 165 7.38 -1.32 3.46
CA VAL A 165 7.00 -2.05 2.24
C VAL A 165 5.60 -1.61 1.78
N PRO A 166 5.27 -1.73 0.48
CA PRO A 166 3.96 -1.33 -0.03
C PRO A 166 2.83 -2.19 0.54
N GLY A 167 1.77 -1.55 1.00
CA GLY A 167 0.64 -2.22 1.66
C GLY A 167 -0.17 -3.16 0.78
N TYR A 168 -0.05 -3.03 -0.54
CA TYR A 168 -0.84 -3.78 -1.51
C TYR A 168 -0.15 -5.05 -2.06
N ALA A 169 0.95 -5.48 -1.47
CA ALA A 169 1.58 -6.79 -1.68
C ALA A 169 2.49 -7.12 -0.49
N MET A 170 1.94 -7.10 0.71
CA MET A 170 2.68 -7.26 1.96
C MET A 170 2.34 -8.62 2.59
N LEU A 171 3.32 -9.52 2.67
CA LEU A 171 3.20 -10.76 3.43
C LEU A 171 3.57 -10.50 4.90
N ILE A 172 2.61 -10.68 5.79
CA ILE A 172 2.72 -10.39 7.21
C ILE A 172 2.62 -11.70 8.00
N PRO A 173 3.67 -12.12 8.71
CA PRO A 173 3.56 -13.22 9.67
C PRO A 173 2.51 -12.88 10.75
N VAL A 174 1.66 -13.83 11.11
CA VAL A 174 0.65 -13.61 12.16
C VAL A 174 1.29 -13.21 13.49
N ALA A 175 2.50 -13.67 13.77
CA ALA A 175 3.26 -13.23 14.94
C ALA A 175 3.48 -11.71 14.98
N VAL A 176 3.72 -11.07 13.82
CA VAL A 176 3.85 -9.60 13.74
C VAL A 176 2.52 -8.93 14.08
N LEU A 177 1.41 -9.42 13.52
CA LEU A 177 0.07 -8.87 13.79
C LEU A 177 -0.33 -9.01 15.27
N ARG A 178 0.05 -10.11 15.92
CA ARG A 178 -0.22 -10.32 17.35
C ARG A 178 0.59 -9.39 18.26
N ASN A 179 1.81 -9.05 17.88
CA ASN A 179 2.70 -8.21 18.68
C ASN A 179 2.53 -6.71 18.36
N ALA A 180 2.48 -6.34 17.09
CA ALA A 180 2.38 -4.96 16.66
C ALA A 180 0.92 -4.48 16.51
N GLY A 181 -0.06 -5.38 16.49
CA GLY A 181 -1.46 -5.09 16.22
C GLY A 181 -1.76 -4.90 14.71
N PRO A 182 -3.04 -4.78 14.33
CA PRO A 182 -3.46 -4.53 12.95
C PRO A 182 -3.11 -3.12 12.49
N PHE A 183 -3.46 -2.74 11.27
CA PHE A 183 -3.28 -1.38 10.75
C PHE A 183 -4.10 -0.35 11.56
N ASP A 184 -3.58 0.87 11.70
CA ASP A 184 -4.27 1.96 12.40
C ASP A 184 -5.30 2.65 11.49
N ASN A 185 -6.48 2.08 11.37
CA ASN A 185 -7.55 2.62 10.53
C ASN A 185 -8.18 3.89 11.10
N ALA A 186 -8.05 4.17 12.39
CA ALA A 186 -8.56 5.40 12.98
C ALA A 186 -7.75 6.64 12.57
N ARG A 187 -6.43 6.49 12.46
CA ARG A 187 -5.54 7.58 12.05
C ARG A 187 -5.25 7.60 10.55
N PHE A 188 -5.18 6.44 9.92
CA PHE A 188 -4.80 6.25 8.51
C PHE A 188 -5.80 5.35 7.77
N PRO A 189 -7.01 5.86 7.45
CA PRO A 189 -8.05 5.02 6.86
C PRO A 189 -7.75 4.56 5.43
N GLN A 190 -6.93 5.30 4.65
CA GLN A 190 -6.72 5.01 3.23
C GLN A 190 -5.27 5.12 2.75
N ILE A 191 -4.44 5.96 3.35
CA ILE A 191 -3.06 6.20 2.94
C ILE A 191 -2.14 6.24 4.15
N TYR A 192 -0.86 5.92 3.96
CA TYR A 192 0.21 5.88 4.99
C TYR A 192 0.08 4.80 6.05
N MET A 193 -0.99 3.98 6.05
CA MET A 193 -1.19 2.89 7.00
C MET A 193 -0.07 1.86 6.92
N GLU A 194 0.45 1.56 5.72
CA GLU A 194 1.55 0.62 5.51
C GLU A 194 2.85 1.12 6.15
N LEU A 195 3.17 2.40 5.98
CA LEU A 195 4.37 2.99 6.57
C LEU A 195 4.25 3.04 8.09
N GLU A 196 3.11 3.47 8.63
CA GLU A 196 2.83 3.45 10.07
C GLU A 196 3.03 2.05 10.65
N PHE A 197 2.40 1.05 10.01
CA PHE A 197 2.48 -0.34 10.44
C PHE A 197 3.92 -0.87 10.43
N CYS A 198 4.66 -0.66 9.34
CA CYS A 198 6.06 -1.07 9.24
C CYS A 198 6.93 -0.44 10.32
N LEU A 199 6.78 0.87 10.55
CA LEU A 199 7.53 1.57 11.57
C LEU A 199 7.15 1.09 12.98
N ARG A 200 5.90 0.75 13.24
CA ARG A 200 5.43 0.18 14.50
C ARG A 200 5.94 -1.25 14.68
N ALA A 201 5.88 -2.09 13.66
CA ALA A 201 6.44 -3.44 13.68
C ALA A 201 7.95 -3.41 13.99
N ARG A 202 8.71 -2.49 13.39
CA ARG A 202 10.14 -2.31 13.69
C ARG A 202 10.44 -1.94 15.15
N ARG A 203 9.57 -1.18 15.80
CA ARG A 203 9.70 -0.91 17.26
C ARG A 203 9.52 -2.15 18.11
N HIS A 204 8.80 -3.15 17.60
CA HIS A 204 8.65 -4.47 18.23
C HIS A 204 9.74 -5.45 17.81
N GLY A 205 10.82 -4.98 17.13
CA GLY A 205 11.95 -5.78 16.74
C GLY A 205 11.81 -6.54 15.42
N PHE A 206 10.72 -6.30 14.67
CA PHE A 206 10.51 -6.90 13.35
C PHE A 206 11.19 -6.09 12.26
N ARG A 207 11.51 -6.74 11.14
CA ARG A 207 12.13 -6.13 9.97
C ARG A 207 11.15 -6.00 8.81
N CYS A 208 11.51 -5.20 7.82
CA CYS A 208 10.79 -5.10 6.55
C CYS A 208 11.77 -5.44 5.43
N LEU A 209 11.46 -6.41 4.59
CA LEU A 209 12.33 -6.88 3.51
C LEU A 209 11.61 -6.85 2.17
N ILE A 210 12.35 -6.48 1.14
CA ILE A 210 11.94 -6.71 -0.26
C ILE A 210 12.58 -8.00 -0.74
N VAL A 211 11.75 -8.86 -1.36
CA VAL A 211 12.14 -10.13 -1.97
C VAL A 211 12.15 -9.95 -3.49
N PRO A 212 13.31 -9.72 -4.11
CA PRO A 212 13.39 -9.36 -5.53
C PRO A 212 13.29 -10.57 -6.47
N THR A 213 13.23 -11.80 -5.95
CA THR A 213 13.12 -13.03 -6.74
C THR A 213 11.70 -13.27 -7.28
N THR A 214 10.71 -12.52 -6.80
CA THR A 214 9.33 -12.57 -7.26
C THR A 214 8.76 -11.17 -7.48
N SER A 215 7.66 -11.06 -8.22
CA SER A 215 7.15 -9.79 -8.70
C SER A 215 5.63 -9.69 -8.68
N VAL A 216 5.16 -8.45 -8.54
CA VAL A 216 3.78 -8.07 -8.76
C VAL A 216 3.75 -6.91 -9.76
N TRP A 217 2.79 -6.92 -10.67
CA TRP A 217 2.54 -5.83 -11.63
C TRP A 217 1.22 -5.17 -11.28
N ASN A 218 1.30 -3.86 -11.01
CA ASN A 218 0.14 -3.03 -10.67
C ASN A 218 -0.29 -2.21 -11.89
N ASP A 219 -1.59 -2.12 -12.13
CA ASP A 219 -2.14 -1.39 -13.27
C ASP A 219 -2.27 0.11 -13.02
N ARG A 220 -1.59 0.60 -12.00
CA ARG A 220 -1.50 2.02 -11.71
C ARG A 220 -0.95 2.76 -12.92
N GLU A 221 -1.80 3.47 -13.60
CA GLU A 221 -1.35 4.44 -14.59
C GLU A 221 -0.71 5.63 -13.86
N ASP A 222 0.32 6.25 -14.49
CA ASP A 222 0.89 7.55 -14.05
C ASP A 222 -0.13 8.71 -14.01
N LYS A 223 -1.37 8.40 -14.26
CA LYS A 223 -2.49 9.32 -14.14
C LYS A 223 -2.90 9.33 -12.68
N ILE A 224 -2.46 10.36 -11.97
CA ILE A 224 -3.14 10.73 -10.72
C ILE A 224 -4.60 10.96 -11.11
N ASP A 225 -5.45 9.98 -10.81
CA ASP A 225 -6.90 10.12 -10.92
C ASP A 225 -7.35 11.08 -9.83
N ASP A 226 -7.11 12.35 -10.10
CA ASP A 226 -7.56 13.43 -9.27
C ASP A 226 -8.99 13.79 -9.73
N PRO A 227 -10.02 13.27 -9.04
CA PRO A 227 -11.41 13.45 -9.44
C PRO A 227 -11.84 14.93 -9.45
N VAL A 228 -11.03 15.80 -8.85
CA VAL A 228 -11.28 17.25 -8.81
C VAL A 228 -10.34 18.07 -9.70
N ARG A 229 -9.53 17.40 -10.53
CA ARG A 229 -8.55 18.07 -11.40
C ARG A 229 -9.19 19.05 -12.40
N SER A 230 -10.45 18.83 -12.77
CA SER A 230 -11.27 19.73 -13.59
C SER A 230 -12.05 20.77 -12.78
N ALA A 231 -12.08 20.65 -11.45
CA ALA A 231 -12.81 21.56 -10.58
C ALA A 231 -12.08 22.90 -10.43
N ASN A 232 -12.79 23.91 -9.93
CA ASN A 232 -12.18 25.20 -9.58
C ASN A 232 -11.14 25.03 -8.45
N PRO A 233 -10.19 25.99 -8.29
CA PRO A 233 -9.11 25.90 -7.31
C PRO A 233 -9.58 25.67 -5.86
N ILE A 234 -10.67 26.29 -5.45
CA ILE A 234 -11.22 26.17 -4.08
C ILE A 234 -11.71 24.75 -3.83
N ARG A 235 -12.46 24.17 -4.78
CA ARG A 235 -12.97 22.80 -4.68
C ARG A 235 -11.82 21.78 -4.67
N ARG A 236 -10.80 22.02 -5.49
CA ARG A 236 -9.55 21.20 -5.48
C ARG A 236 -8.84 21.26 -4.14
N PHE A 237 -8.62 22.49 -3.64
CA PHE A 237 -7.97 22.67 -2.33
C PHE A 237 -8.75 21.95 -1.22
N LYS A 238 -10.07 22.13 -1.17
CA LYS A 238 -10.93 21.46 -0.20
C LYS A 238 -10.79 19.94 -0.29
N TRP A 239 -10.82 19.38 -1.48
CA TRP A 239 -10.65 17.94 -1.67
C TRP A 239 -9.26 17.48 -1.23
N TYR A 240 -8.19 18.17 -1.60
CA TYR A 240 -6.83 17.81 -1.20
C TYR A 240 -6.67 17.75 0.31
N VAL A 241 -7.19 18.68 1.05
CA VAL A 241 -6.99 18.74 2.51
C VAL A 241 -7.95 17.87 3.32
N SER A 242 -9.09 17.47 2.76
CA SER A 242 -10.15 16.76 3.48
C SER A 242 -10.48 15.35 3.01
N SER A 243 -10.10 14.95 1.79
CA SER A 243 -10.39 13.60 1.29
C SER A 243 -9.41 12.58 1.85
N PRO A 244 -9.86 11.49 2.47
CA PRO A 244 -8.99 10.40 2.92
C PRO A 244 -8.14 9.77 1.80
N LYS A 245 -8.60 9.85 0.54
CA LYS A 245 -7.88 9.38 -0.66
C LYS A 245 -6.76 10.32 -1.11
N SER A 246 -6.69 11.52 -0.55
CA SER A 246 -5.69 12.50 -0.95
C SER A 246 -4.40 12.33 -0.17
N HIS A 247 -3.28 12.15 -0.87
CA HIS A 247 -1.94 12.22 -0.27
C HIS A 247 -1.64 13.59 0.37
N LEU A 248 -2.48 14.58 0.15
CA LEU A 248 -2.42 15.89 0.77
C LEU A 248 -3.47 16.09 1.88
N HIS A 249 -4.10 15.01 2.37
CA HIS A 249 -5.05 15.12 3.48
C HIS A 249 -4.37 15.66 4.74
N PHE A 250 -4.84 16.82 5.22
CA PHE A 250 -4.16 17.56 6.31
C PHE A 250 -3.95 16.70 7.56
N GLY A 251 -5.01 16.08 8.07
CA GLY A 251 -4.91 15.29 9.30
C GLY A 251 -3.97 14.09 9.19
N GLN A 252 -3.99 13.36 8.09
CA GLN A 252 -3.10 12.21 7.87
C GLN A 252 -1.65 12.65 7.74
N ASN A 253 -1.37 13.75 7.01
CA ASN A 253 -0.01 14.28 6.89
C ASN A 253 0.53 14.80 8.23
N MET A 254 -0.29 15.46 9.06
CA MET A 254 0.16 15.91 10.39
C MET A 254 0.44 14.74 11.31
N ARG A 255 -0.37 13.69 11.28
CA ARG A 255 -0.15 12.45 12.05
C ARG A 255 1.10 11.72 11.58
N LEU A 256 1.31 11.64 10.26
CA LEU A 256 2.52 11.05 9.70
C LEU A 256 3.76 11.84 10.09
N ALA A 257 3.73 13.16 9.98
CA ALA A 257 4.83 14.02 10.43
C ALA A 257 5.15 13.79 11.90
N HIS A 258 4.14 13.80 12.78
CA HIS A 258 4.31 13.51 14.19
C HIS A 258 4.95 12.13 14.42
N LEU A 259 4.47 11.11 13.73
CA LEU A 259 5.01 9.75 13.80
C LEU A 259 6.49 9.72 13.41
N LEU A 260 6.85 10.28 12.26
CA LEU A 260 8.21 10.27 11.72
C LEU A 260 9.18 11.04 12.63
N TYR A 261 8.81 12.24 13.05
CA TYR A 261 9.69 13.06 13.89
C TYR A 261 9.83 12.53 15.31
N HIS A 262 8.78 11.96 15.88
CA HIS A 262 8.86 11.33 17.19
C HIS A 262 9.76 10.08 17.16
N GLN A 263 9.76 9.33 16.07
CA GLN A 263 10.59 8.12 15.92
C GLN A 263 12.07 8.47 15.72
N VAL A 264 12.33 9.47 14.92
CA VAL A 264 13.72 9.84 14.54
C VAL A 264 14.44 10.57 15.66
N HIS A 265 13.76 11.43 16.39
CA HIS A 265 14.41 12.35 17.31
C HIS A 265 14.04 12.15 18.79
N GLY A 266 13.12 11.24 19.11
CA GLY A 266 12.66 11.01 20.49
C GLY A 266 11.95 12.20 21.15
N ARG A 267 11.99 13.37 20.51
CA ARG A 267 11.34 14.62 20.90
C ARG A 267 10.83 15.34 19.65
N LEU A 268 9.77 16.12 19.81
CA LEU A 268 9.23 16.94 18.73
C LEU A 268 10.21 18.07 18.42
N HIS A 269 10.99 17.95 17.35
CA HIS A 269 11.80 19.05 16.84
C HIS A 269 10.91 20.02 16.06
N LEU A 270 10.65 21.20 16.64
CA LEU A 270 9.76 22.21 16.06
C LEU A 270 10.19 22.65 14.64
N LEU A 271 11.48 22.80 14.38
CA LEU A 271 12.00 23.28 13.10
C LEU A 271 11.73 22.31 11.92
N PRO A 272 12.07 21.00 12.01
CA PRO A 272 11.70 20.04 10.96
C PRO A 272 10.19 19.92 10.78
N ALA A 273 9.41 19.87 11.86
CA ALA A 273 7.96 19.83 11.79
C ALA A 273 7.38 21.07 11.08
N LEU A 274 7.89 22.26 11.40
CA LEU A 274 7.49 23.51 10.75
C LEU A 274 7.87 23.51 9.26
N ARG A 275 9.06 23.05 8.88
CA ARG A 275 9.48 22.88 7.48
C ARG A 275 8.55 21.92 6.73
N PHE A 276 8.18 20.79 7.33
CA PHE A 276 7.23 19.85 6.75
C PHE A 276 5.87 20.53 6.51
N VAL A 277 5.33 21.22 7.51
CA VAL A 277 4.04 21.92 7.39
C VAL A 277 4.09 23.00 6.30
N LEU A 278 5.14 23.80 6.25
CA LEU A 278 5.30 24.83 5.22
C LEU A 278 5.41 24.22 3.83
N ARG A 279 6.22 23.19 3.64
CA ARG A 279 6.31 22.46 2.35
C ARG A 279 4.96 21.86 1.95
N TYR A 280 4.25 21.24 2.89
CA TYR A 280 2.93 20.71 2.68
C TYR A 280 1.93 21.79 2.21
N LEU A 281 1.85 22.92 2.90
CA LEU A 281 0.96 24.02 2.55
C LEU A 281 1.31 24.62 1.18
N CYS A 282 2.59 24.90 0.92
CA CYS A 282 3.05 25.41 -0.38
C CYS A 282 2.70 24.45 -1.52
N LYS A 283 2.92 23.14 -1.33
CA LYS A 283 2.60 22.10 -2.32
C LYS A 283 1.09 22.04 -2.57
N THR A 284 0.29 21.99 -1.51
CA THR A 284 -1.18 21.92 -1.62
C THR A 284 -1.74 23.12 -2.35
N LEU A 285 -1.25 24.32 -2.00
CA LEU A 285 -1.65 25.56 -2.66
C LEU A 285 -1.24 25.58 -4.14
N ALA A 286 0.01 25.24 -4.43
CA ALA A 286 0.51 25.18 -5.79
C ALA A 286 -0.30 24.22 -6.67
N LEU A 287 -0.55 22.98 -6.20
CA LEU A 287 -1.36 22.00 -6.93
C LEU A 287 -2.81 22.44 -7.10
N SER A 288 -3.37 23.18 -6.12
CA SER A 288 -4.73 23.70 -6.21
C SER A 288 -4.87 24.80 -7.26
N LEU A 289 -3.84 25.61 -7.45
CA LEU A 289 -3.84 26.75 -8.39
C LEU A 289 -3.39 26.35 -9.81
N MET A 290 -2.57 25.30 -9.95
CA MET A 290 -2.00 24.92 -11.24
C MET A 290 -3.01 24.28 -12.18
N SER A 291 -3.06 24.78 -13.44
CA SER A 291 -3.77 24.09 -14.53
C SER A 291 -3.02 22.83 -14.99
N LYS A 292 -3.77 21.83 -15.55
CA LYS A 292 -3.18 20.61 -16.15
C LYS A 292 -2.01 20.88 -17.12
N ARG A 293 -2.14 21.94 -17.94
CA ARG A 293 -1.10 22.33 -18.92
C ARG A 293 0.17 22.82 -18.23
N TYR A 294 0.03 23.59 -17.16
CA TYR A 294 1.17 24.17 -16.46
C TYR A 294 1.91 23.13 -15.64
N ALA A 295 1.21 22.25 -14.93
CA ALA A 295 1.81 21.13 -14.18
C ALA A 295 2.63 20.21 -15.09
N ARG A 296 2.11 19.85 -16.29
CA ARG A 296 2.87 19.06 -17.28
C ARG A 296 4.11 19.78 -17.83
N ARG A 297 4.04 21.10 -18.05
CA ARG A 297 5.19 21.91 -18.52
C ARG A 297 6.27 22.03 -17.44
N LEU A 298 5.87 22.17 -16.18
CA LEU A 298 6.79 22.24 -15.05
C LEU A 298 7.52 20.90 -14.85
N LYS A 299 6.78 19.77 -14.92
CA LYS A 299 7.33 18.41 -14.89
C LYS A 299 8.41 18.25 -15.96
N LYS A 300 8.14 18.71 -17.19
CA LYS A 300 9.06 18.58 -18.34
C LYS A 300 10.28 19.52 -18.28
N ARG A 301 10.14 20.72 -17.71
CA ARG A 301 11.20 21.74 -17.64
C ARG A 301 12.17 21.59 -16.48
N LEU A 302 11.69 21.14 -15.34
CA LEU A 302 12.46 21.14 -14.10
C LEU A 302 12.95 19.75 -13.69
N GLY A 303 12.63 18.70 -14.46
CA GLY A 303 12.91 17.32 -14.02
C GLY A 303 12.24 16.99 -12.67
N PHE A 304 11.36 17.86 -12.20
CA PHE A 304 10.65 17.70 -10.96
C PHE A 304 9.62 16.59 -11.13
N ASN A 305 9.93 15.42 -10.61
CA ASN A 305 8.95 14.39 -10.45
C ASN A 305 8.00 14.82 -9.31
N LEU A 306 6.89 15.47 -9.67
CA LEU A 306 5.85 15.83 -8.70
C LEU A 306 5.30 14.58 -7.99
N ASP A 307 5.51 13.41 -8.57
CA ASP A 307 5.12 12.11 -8.04
C ASP A 307 6.08 11.60 -6.95
N ARG A 308 7.32 12.13 -6.88
CA ARG A 308 8.23 11.88 -5.74
C ARG A 308 7.74 12.47 -4.42
N TRP A 309 6.67 13.26 -4.48
CA TRP A 309 6.09 13.94 -3.34
C TRP A 309 4.63 13.56 -3.10
N ALA A 310 4.09 12.62 -3.90
CA ALA A 310 2.77 12.04 -3.73
C ALA A 310 2.87 10.67 -3.07
#